data_f852ac9d2aabd8e2b4ad27ed2c7c1f3d
#
_entry.id   f852ac9d2aabd8e2b4ad27ed2c7c1f3d
#
_cell.length_a   1.000
_cell.length_b   1.000
_cell.length_c   1.000
_cell.angle_alpha   90.00
_cell.angle_beta   90.00
_cell.angle_gamma   90.00
#
_symmetry.space_group_name_H-M   'P 1'
#
loop_
_entity.id
_entity.type
_entity.pdbx_description
1 polymer ?
#
loop_
_entity_poly.entity_id
_entity_poly.type
_entity_poly.pdbx_seq_one_letter_code
_entity_poly.pdbx_strand_id
1 'polypeptide(L)'
;YNANWVARYDSLIAVATVREVSGDIADYAYALGEQIQLGAADGILVVDTGTNNCYLAVGPDYPMTDEQVTSHLDRYLYENAMAGQFGTGVLSLFDGINQFYVENYGLGYLETSQNAYGGRSTGETVMSLVVLLVILVVIASVVDSLRYTSYRQRYYGVPNPPYLFRPILFWHGPAYGWYRRRWRRPPPPP
;
A
#
# COMPACT_ATOMS: atom_id res chain seq x y z
N TYR A 1 -2.30 -13.89 1.83
CA TYR A 1 -0.95 -14.21 2.30
C TYR A 1 0.07 -13.22 1.71
N ASN A 2 0.34 -13.22 0.42
CA ASN A 2 1.40 -12.42 -0.21
C ASN A 2 1.37 -10.94 0.18
N ALA A 3 0.21 -10.28 0.21
CA ALA A 3 0.12 -8.88 0.59
C ALA A 3 0.67 -8.59 2.01
N ASN A 4 0.50 -9.55 2.92
CA ASN A 4 1.03 -9.43 4.28
C ASN A 4 2.50 -9.80 4.36
N TRP A 5 2.91 -10.83 3.63
CA TRP A 5 4.32 -11.24 3.59
C TRP A 5 5.21 -10.17 2.96
N VAL A 6 4.77 -9.54 1.86
CA VAL A 6 5.47 -8.40 1.26
C VAL A 6 5.58 -7.24 2.28
N ALA A 7 4.49 -6.90 2.96
CA ALA A 7 4.50 -5.78 3.89
C ALA A 7 5.37 -6.01 5.14
N ARG A 8 5.53 -7.27 5.56
CA ARG A 8 6.22 -7.63 6.81
C ARG A 8 7.61 -8.21 6.63
N TYR A 9 7.78 -9.01 5.61
CA TYR A 9 8.97 -9.84 5.44
C TYR A 9 9.68 -9.57 4.12
N ASP A 10 9.16 -8.62 3.32
CA ASP A 10 9.66 -8.30 1.99
C ASP A 10 9.80 -9.55 1.10
N SER A 11 8.84 -10.46 1.20
CA SER A 11 8.84 -11.77 0.55
C SER A 11 7.46 -12.10 0.00
N LEU A 12 7.41 -12.77 -1.15
CA LEU A 12 6.19 -13.31 -1.73
C LEU A 12 6.42 -14.68 -2.35
N ILE A 13 5.34 -15.42 -2.58
CA ILE A 13 5.37 -16.65 -3.36
C ILE A 13 4.40 -16.51 -4.54
N ALA A 14 4.95 -16.45 -5.75
CA ALA A 14 4.16 -16.58 -6.96
C ALA A 14 3.70 -18.04 -7.14
N VAL A 15 2.53 -18.28 -7.72
CA VAL A 15 2.04 -19.63 -8.03
C VAL A 15 1.76 -19.71 -9.52
N ALA A 16 2.40 -20.66 -10.18
CA ALA A 16 2.19 -20.98 -11.57
C ALA A 16 1.63 -22.42 -11.71
N THR A 17 0.52 -22.56 -12.40
CA THR A 17 -0.08 -23.87 -12.71
C THR A 17 0.11 -24.16 -14.18
N VAL A 18 0.72 -25.28 -14.49
CA VAL A 18 1.00 -25.76 -15.85
C VAL A 18 0.42 -27.15 -16.05
N ARG A 19 0.15 -27.52 -17.28
CA ARG A 19 -0.38 -28.85 -17.59
C ARG A 19 0.71 -29.90 -17.70
N GLU A 20 1.86 -29.50 -18.20
CA GLU A 20 3.02 -30.35 -18.40
C GLU A 20 4.26 -29.49 -18.56
N VAL A 21 5.28 -29.79 -17.78
CA VAL A 21 6.60 -29.14 -17.89
C VAL A 21 7.47 -29.98 -18.81
N SER A 22 8.06 -29.35 -19.83
CA SER A 22 9.05 -30.02 -20.68
C SER A 22 10.43 -29.91 -20.03
N GLY A 23 10.94 -30.99 -19.49
CA GLY A 23 12.23 -31.06 -18.81
C GLY A 23 12.12 -31.06 -17.28
N ASP A 24 13.16 -30.55 -16.62
CA ASP A 24 13.21 -30.49 -15.18
C ASP A 24 12.32 -29.36 -14.63
N ILE A 25 11.47 -29.69 -13.65
CA ILE A 25 10.54 -28.72 -13.06
C ILE A 25 11.27 -27.62 -12.25
N ALA A 26 12.43 -27.96 -11.67
CA ALA A 26 13.23 -26.98 -10.94
C ALA A 26 13.82 -25.94 -11.89
N ASP A 27 14.43 -26.40 -13.01
CA ASP A 27 14.96 -25.49 -14.03
C ASP A 27 13.87 -24.59 -14.61
N TYR A 28 12.68 -25.17 -14.84
CA TYR A 28 11.53 -24.42 -15.31
C TYR A 28 11.08 -23.35 -14.30
N ALA A 29 11.03 -23.69 -13.01
CA ALA A 29 10.61 -22.78 -11.94
C ALA A 29 11.60 -21.62 -11.79
N TYR A 30 12.91 -21.88 -11.81
CA TYR A 30 13.92 -20.81 -11.75
C TYR A 30 13.84 -19.90 -12.97
N ALA A 31 13.77 -20.46 -14.19
CA ALA A 31 13.63 -19.67 -15.41
C ALA A 31 12.37 -18.80 -15.41
N LEU A 32 11.25 -19.32 -14.90
CA LEU A 32 10.02 -18.58 -14.79
C LEU A 32 10.13 -17.45 -13.74
N GLY A 33 10.76 -17.72 -12.59
CA GLY A 33 11.05 -16.72 -11.56
C GLY A 33 11.88 -15.55 -12.10
N GLU A 34 12.92 -15.83 -12.86
CA GLU A 34 13.72 -14.80 -13.54
C GLU A 34 12.90 -14.01 -14.56
N GLN A 35 12.07 -14.69 -15.35
CA GLN A 35 11.22 -14.04 -16.35
C GLN A 35 10.23 -13.03 -15.75
N ILE A 36 9.67 -13.34 -14.60
CA ILE A 36 8.74 -12.44 -13.88
C ILE A 36 9.44 -11.50 -12.90
N GLN A 37 10.79 -11.51 -12.88
CA GLN A 37 11.64 -10.62 -12.09
C GLN A 37 11.36 -10.71 -10.57
N LEU A 38 11.27 -11.92 -10.03
CA LEU A 38 11.18 -12.12 -8.59
C LEU A 38 12.44 -11.64 -7.87
N GLY A 39 12.27 -11.10 -6.67
CA GLY A 39 13.34 -10.64 -5.80
C GLY A 39 14.10 -11.78 -5.13
N ALA A 40 15.22 -11.45 -4.48
CA ALA A 40 16.07 -12.42 -3.81
C ALA A 40 15.40 -13.12 -2.62
N ALA A 41 14.40 -12.49 -2.00
CA ALA A 41 13.62 -13.05 -0.89
C ALA A 41 12.29 -13.66 -1.32
N ASP A 42 12.03 -13.75 -2.63
CA ASP A 42 10.78 -14.28 -3.18
C ASP A 42 10.90 -15.75 -3.56
N GLY A 43 9.75 -16.39 -3.78
CA GLY A 43 9.66 -17.75 -4.28
C GLY A 43 8.64 -17.89 -5.40
N ILE A 44 8.75 -18.99 -6.17
CA ILE A 44 7.76 -19.40 -7.15
C ILE A 44 7.43 -20.87 -6.99
N LEU A 45 6.16 -21.15 -6.73
CA LEU A 45 5.61 -22.49 -6.72
C LEU A 45 5.10 -22.83 -8.10
N VAL A 46 5.70 -23.84 -8.74
CA VAL A 46 5.22 -24.43 -9.98
C VAL A 46 4.45 -25.70 -9.65
N VAL A 47 3.23 -25.80 -10.16
CA VAL A 47 2.36 -26.98 -10.03
C VAL A 47 2.12 -27.55 -11.42
N ASP A 48 2.71 -28.70 -11.71
CA ASP A 48 2.47 -29.47 -12.93
C ASP A 48 1.31 -30.44 -12.69
N THR A 49 0.16 -30.10 -13.29
CA THR A 49 -1.07 -30.86 -13.10
C THR A 49 -1.14 -32.12 -13.97
N GLY A 50 -0.27 -32.27 -14.95
CA GLY A 50 -0.21 -33.45 -15.83
C GLY A 50 0.57 -34.58 -15.20
N THR A 51 1.64 -34.25 -14.50
CA THR A 51 2.51 -35.23 -13.81
C THR A 51 2.28 -35.28 -12.30
N ASN A 52 1.40 -34.45 -11.76
CA ASN A 52 1.18 -34.25 -10.31
C ASN A 52 2.47 -33.86 -9.57
N ASN A 53 3.38 -33.16 -10.23
CA ASN A 53 4.64 -32.72 -9.67
C ASN A 53 4.57 -31.26 -9.25
N CYS A 54 5.27 -30.92 -8.18
CA CYS A 54 5.30 -29.55 -7.65
C CYS A 54 6.72 -29.19 -7.24
N TYR A 55 7.12 -27.96 -7.49
CA TYR A 55 8.41 -27.44 -7.06
C TYR A 55 8.29 -25.99 -6.60
N LEU A 56 8.90 -25.66 -5.47
CA LEU A 56 9.01 -24.29 -4.97
C LEU A 56 10.48 -23.84 -5.13
N ALA A 57 10.74 -23.05 -6.15
CA ALA A 57 12.02 -22.37 -6.30
C ALA A 57 12.01 -21.11 -5.41
N VAL A 58 13.09 -20.88 -4.69
CA VAL A 58 13.26 -19.74 -3.80
C VAL A 58 14.53 -18.99 -4.10
N GLY A 59 14.51 -17.69 -3.86
CA GLY A 59 15.68 -16.84 -4.02
C GLY A 59 16.70 -17.04 -2.89
N PRO A 60 17.93 -16.51 -3.06
CA PRO A 60 19.03 -16.73 -2.12
C PRO A 60 18.81 -16.12 -0.73
N ASP A 61 17.96 -15.10 -0.62
CA ASP A 61 17.62 -14.42 0.65
C ASP A 61 16.28 -14.88 1.20
N TYR A 62 15.69 -15.96 0.64
CA TYR A 62 14.42 -16.48 1.12
C TYR A 62 14.57 -16.97 2.57
N PRO A 63 13.60 -16.69 3.47
CA PRO A 63 13.78 -16.91 4.91
C PRO A 63 13.75 -18.37 5.36
N MET A 64 13.54 -19.32 4.46
CA MET A 64 13.57 -20.76 4.75
C MET A 64 14.75 -21.41 4.03
N THR A 65 15.37 -22.38 4.68
CA THR A 65 16.39 -23.23 4.04
C THR A 65 15.73 -24.22 3.07
N ASP A 66 16.50 -24.76 2.12
CA ASP A 66 16.02 -25.78 1.17
C ASP A 66 15.39 -26.99 1.86
N GLU A 67 15.96 -27.43 2.99
CA GLU A 67 15.40 -28.54 3.79
C GLU A 67 14.05 -28.19 4.40
N GLN A 68 13.89 -26.94 4.86
CA GLN A 68 12.61 -26.46 5.38
C GLN A 68 11.57 -26.33 4.28
N VAL A 69 11.95 -25.81 3.11
CA VAL A 69 11.08 -25.73 1.93
C VAL A 69 10.60 -27.13 1.53
N THR A 70 11.52 -28.08 1.36
CA THR A 70 11.18 -29.46 1.02
C THR A 70 10.26 -30.10 2.05
N SER A 71 10.56 -29.93 3.33
CA SER A 71 9.72 -30.46 4.42
C SER A 71 8.30 -29.88 4.41
N HIS A 72 8.15 -28.59 4.05
CA HIS A 72 6.84 -27.97 3.94
C HIS A 72 6.07 -28.46 2.71
N LEU A 73 6.74 -28.63 1.57
CA LEU A 73 6.13 -29.23 0.38
C LEU A 73 5.61 -30.64 0.67
N ASP A 74 6.44 -31.49 1.27
CA ASP A 74 6.06 -32.86 1.63
C ASP A 74 4.88 -32.88 2.59
N ARG A 75 4.91 -32.03 3.61
CA ARG A 75 3.92 -32.05 4.69
C ARG A 75 2.56 -31.48 4.27
N TYR A 76 2.54 -30.43 3.47
CA TYR A 76 1.33 -29.66 3.22
C TYR A 76 0.80 -29.76 1.79
N LEU A 77 1.68 -30.00 0.81
CA LEU A 77 1.29 -29.97 -0.60
C LEU A 77 1.22 -31.37 -1.22
N TYR A 78 2.20 -32.22 -0.97
CA TYR A 78 2.44 -33.46 -1.73
C TYR A 78 1.24 -34.42 -1.74
N GLU A 79 0.66 -34.74 -0.59
CA GLU A 79 -0.50 -35.64 -0.51
C GLU A 79 -1.71 -35.09 -1.29
N ASN A 80 -1.97 -33.79 -1.19
CA ASN A 80 -3.06 -33.15 -1.89
C ASN A 80 -2.81 -33.11 -3.42
N ALA A 81 -1.57 -32.86 -3.83
CA ALA A 81 -1.18 -32.84 -5.23
C ALA A 81 -1.34 -34.23 -5.86
N MET A 82 -0.91 -35.28 -5.17
CA MET A 82 -1.09 -36.70 -5.61
C MET A 82 -2.56 -37.10 -5.72
N ALA A 83 -3.43 -36.49 -4.91
CA ALA A 83 -4.88 -36.66 -5.00
C ALA A 83 -5.54 -35.78 -6.04
N GLY A 84 -4.78 -34.95 -6.79
CA GLY A 84 -5.30 -33.99 -7.74
C GLY A 84 -5.99 -32.75 -7.10
N GLN A 85 -5.84 -32.59 -5.78
CA GLN A 85 -6.45 -31.49 -5.01
C GLN A 85 -5.46 -30.32 -4.87
N PHE A 86 -4.95 -29.83 -5.99
CA PHE A 86 -3.88 -28.82 -6.02
C PHE A 86 -4.24 -27.54 -5.26
N GLY A 87 -5.47 -27.03 -5.42
CA GLY A 87 -5.90 -25.82 -4.73
C GLY A 87 -5.86 -25.96 -3.21
N THR A 88 -6.34 -27.09 -2.68
CA THR A 88 -6.28 -27.38 -1.24
C THR A 88 -4.83 -27.51 -0.76
N GLY A 89 -3.98 -28.20 -1.53
CA GLY A 89 -2.57 -28.36 -1.21
C GLY A 89 -1.82 -27.03 -1.17
N VAL A 90 -2.04 -26.16 -2.15
CA VAL A 90 -1.44 -24.82 -2.19
C VAL A 90 -1.87 -23.99 -0.98
N LEU A 91 -3.15 -23.99 -0.64
CA LEU A 91 -3.63 -23.26 0.55
C LEU A 91 -3.02 -23.81 1.83
N SER A 92 -2.95 -25.13 1.99
CA SER A 92 -2.31 -25.76 3.15
C SER A 92 -0.82 -25.42 3.25
N LEU A 93 -0.11 -25.38 2.12
CA LEU A 93 1.28 -24.96 2.07
C LEU A 93 1.44 -23.49 2.52
N PHE A 94 0.59 -22.59 2.03
CA PHE A 94 0.60 -21.17 2.42
C PHE A 94 0.30 -20.99 3.91
N ASP A 95 -0.62 -21.80 4.48
CA ASP A 95 -0.87 -21.82 5.92
C ASP A 95 0.38 -22.27 6.70
N GLY A 96 1.03 -23.35 6.26
CA GLY A 96 2.26 -23.84 6.88
C GLY A 96 3.41 -22.85 6.83
N ILE A 97 3.63 -22.21 5.67
CA ILE A 97 4.64 -21.16 5.52
C ILE A 97 4.29 -19.94 6.38
N ASN A 98 3.02 -19.54 6.43
CA ASN A 98 2.59 -18.45 7.31
C ASN A 98 2.87 -18.78 8.78
N GLN A 99 2.59 -19.99 9.22
CA GLN A 99 2.93 -20.44 10.58
C GLN A 99 4.44 -20.35 10.83
N PHE A 100 5.27 -20.78 9.86
CA PHE A 100 6.72 -20.64 9.96
C PHE A 100 7.15 -19.18 10.15
N TYR A 101 6.58 -18.24 9.38
CA TYR A 101 6.87 -16.82 9.54
C TYR A 101 6.48 -16.30 10.92
N VAL A 102 5.30 -16.66 11.41
CA VAL A 102 4.82 -16.27 12.75
C VAL A 102 5.75 -16.76 13.85
N GLU A 103 6.17 -18.04 13.77
CA GLU A 103 7.00 -18.66 14.78
C GLU A 103 8.44 -18.12 14.80
N ASN A 104 9.01 -17.81 13.64
CA ASN A 104 10.41 -17.40 13.53
C ASN A 104 10.65 -15.91 13.51
N TYR A 105 9.67 -15.14 13.00
CA TYR A 105 9.82 -13.68 12.81
C TYR A 105 8.79 -12.85 13.60
N GLY A 106 7.98 -13.51 14.42
CA GLY A 106 7.01 -12.85 15.29
C GLY A 106 5.71 -12.51 14.57
N LEU A 107 4.88 -11.70 15.23
CA LEU A 107 3.50 -11.40 14.89
C LEU A 107 3.26 -11.23 13.39
N GLY A 108 2.77 -12.31 12.81
CA GLY A 108 2.54 -12.38 11.40
C GLY A 108 1.14 -11.96 11.00
N TYR A 109 0.67 -12.65 10.02
CA TYR A 109 -0.55 -12.47 9.26
C TYR A 109 -1.82 -12.12 10.07
N LEU A 110 -2.07 -12.73 11.22
CA LEU A 110 -3.35 -12.56 11.94
C LEU A 110 -3.53 -11.16 12.52
N GLU A 111 -2.50 -10.54 13.06
CA GLU A 111 -2.60 -9.15 13.52
C GLU A 111 -2.71 -8.15 12.37
N THR A 112 -1.99 -8.41 11.26
CA THR A 112 -2.05 -7.57 10.07
C THR A 112 -3.41 -7.69 9.38
N SER A 113 -4.03 -8.89 9.35
CA SER A 113 -5.35 -9.10 8.76
C SER A 113 -6.46 -8.42 9.55
N GLN A 114 -6.39 -8.46 10.87
CA GLN A 114 -7.37 -7.73 11.71
C GLN A 114 -7.24 -6.22 11.53
N ASN A 115 -6.02 -5.72 11.35
CA ASN A 115 -5.78 -4.30 11.09
C ASN A 115 -6.11 -3.88 9.64
N ALA A 116 -5.97 -4.79 8.67
CA ALA A 116 -6.34 -4.52 7.28
C ALA A 116 -7.86 -4.47 7.05
N TYR A 117 -8.64 -5.22 7.84
CA TYR A 117 -10.11 -5.22 7.74
C TYR A 117 -10.82 -4.35 8.77
N GLY A 118 -10.16 -3.90 9.83
CA GLY A 118 -10.79 -3.19 10.94
C GLY A 118 -10.12 -1.91 11.43
N GLY A 119 -8.93 -1.58 10.97
CA GLY A 119 -8.25 -0.38 11.42
C GLY A 119 -7.25 0.13 10.38
N ARG A 120 -7.56 1.28 9.78
CA ARG A 120 -6.52 2.11 9.18
C ARG A 120 -5.40 2.23 10.20
N SER A 121 -4.18 1.86 9.83
CA SER A 121 -3.03 2.04 10.70
C SER A 121 -3.01 3.49 11.18
N THR A 122 -2.66 3.72 12.43
CA THR A 122 -2.62 5.09 12.98
C THR A 122 -1.74 6.00 12.10
N GLY A 123 -0.70 5.45 11.46
CA GLY A 123 0.12 6.16 10.48
C GLY A 123 -0.62 6.51 9.20
N GLU A 124 -1.44 5.61 8.63
CA GLU A 124 -2.24 5.89 7.44
C GLU A 124 -3.38 6.87 7.72
N THR A 125 -4.01 6.78 8.91
CA THR A 125 -5.01 7.77 9.33
C THR A 125 -4.39 9.14 9.54
N VAL A 126 -3.23 9.22 10.15
CA VAL A 126 -2.49 10.49 10.33
C VAL A 126 -2.07 11.04 8.97
N MET A 127 -1.49 10.23 8.07
CA MET A 127 -1.13 10.67 6.72
C MET A 127 -2.36 11.10 5.90
N SER A 128 -3.46 10.37 5.95
CA SER A 128 -4.72 10.74 5.30
C SER A 128 -5.27 12.05 5.84
N LEU A 129 -5.18 12.29 7.15
CA LEU A 129 -5.62 13.50 7.80
C LEU A 129 -4.72 14.69 7.45
N VAL A 130 -3.40 14.48 7.37
CA VAL A 130 -2.44 15.50 6.91
C VAL A 130 -2.71 15.88 5.44
N VAL A 131 -2.90 14.89 4.56
CA VAL A 131 -3.22 15.13 3.15
C VAL A 131 -4.54 15.89 3.01
N LEU A 132 -5.58 15.51 3.75
CA LEU A 132 -6.86 16.22 3.78
C LEU A 132 -6.68 17.68 4.24
N LEU A 133 -5.90 17.90 5.28
CA LEU A 133 -5.62 19.23 5.81
C LEU A 133 -4.87 20.08 4.78
N VAL A 134 -3.88 19.54 4.08
CA VAL A 134 -3.16 20.21 3.01
C VAL A 134 -4.13 20.59 1.88
N ILE A 135 -5.01 19.69 1.45
CA ILE A 135 -6.03 19.95 0.42
C ILE A 135 -6.95 21.09 0.87
N LEU A 136 -7.42 21.07 2.11
CA LEU A 136 -8.27 22.15 2.65
C LEU A 136 -7.55 23.49 2.68
N VAL A 137 -6.27 23.53 3.05
CA VAL A 137 -5.45 24.74 3.02
C VAL A 137 -5.28 25.27 1.60
N VAL A 138 -5.05 24.39 0.62
CA VAL A 138 -4.94 24.77 -0.80
C VAL A 138 -6.26 25.35 -1.31
N ILE A 139 -7.39 24.68 -1.05
CA ILE A 139 -8.72 25.17 -1.42
C ILE A 139 -9.00 26.54 -0.77
N ALA A 140 -8.74 26.66 0.53
CA ALA A 140 -8.92 27.91 1.25
C ALA A 140 -8.05 29.04 0.66
N SER A 141 -6.81 28.73 0.28
CA SER A 141 -5.89 29.69 -0.35
C SER A 141 -6.40 30.15 -1.73
N VAL A 142 -6.92 29.22 -2.54
CA VAL A 142 -7.50 29.55 -3.86
C VAL A 142 -8.74 30.44 -3.71
N VAL A 143 -9.66 30.05 -2.81
CA VAL A 143 -10.87 30.85 -2.54
C VAL A 143 -10.51 32.23 -2.02
N ASP A 144 -9.54 32.31 -1.13
CA ASP A 144 -9.07 33.55 -0.55
C ASP A 144 -8.41 34.45 -1.63
N SER A 145 -7.65 33.88 -2.55
CA SER A 145 -7.05 34.56 -3.69
C SER A 145 -8.10 35.14 -4.65
N LEU A 146 -9.14 34.37 -4.96
CA LEU A 146 -10.24 34.82 -5.80
C LEU A 146 -11.01 35.97 -5.13
N ARG A 147 -11.28 35.87 -3.83
CA ARG A 147 -11.94 36.92 -3.06
C ARG A 147 -11.10 38.21 -2.99
N TYR A 148 -9.79 38.04 -2.76
CA TYR A 148 -8.86 39.15 -2.75
C TYR A 148 -8.82 39.86 -4.11
N THR A 149 -8.70 39.12 -5.21
CA THR A 149 -8.67 39.64 -6.57
C THR A 149 -9.96 40.40 -6.92
N SER A 150 -11.12 39.78 -6.63
CA SER A 150 -12.43 40.40 -6.87
C SER A 150 -12.62 41.67 -6.04
N TYR A 151 -12.23 41.64 -4.77
CA TYR A 151 -12.32 42.83 -3.93
C TYR A 151 -11.38 43.94 -4.41
N ARG A 152 -10.14 43.60 -4.77
CA ARG A 152 -9.16 44.54 -5.31
C ARG A 152 -9.63 45.17 -6.61
N GLN A 153 -10.14 44.40 -7.54
CA GLN A 153 -10.64 44.94 -8.82
C GLN A 153 -11.79 45.91 -8.62
N ARG A 154 -12.66 45.65 -7.66
CA ARG A 154 -13.87 46.46 -7.44
C ARG A 154 -13.62 47.73 -6.62
N TYR A 155 -12.70 47.69 -5.66
CA TYR A 155 -12.57 48.74 -4.65
C TYR A 155 -11.17 49.32 -4.53
N TYR A 156 -10.22 48.98 -5.39
CA TYR A 156 -8.89 49.57 -5.36
C TYR A 156 -8.98 51.08 -5.76
N GLY A 157 -8.47 51.95 -4.89
CA GLY A 157 -8.53 53.41 -5.12
C GLY A 157 -9.84 54.10 -4.73
N VAL A 158 -10.87 53.36 -4.33
CA VAL A 158 -12.12 53.91 -3.83
C VAL A 158 -11.93 54.37 -2.39
N PRO A 159 -12.23 55.64 -2.05
CA PRO A 159 -12.23 56.09 -0.67
C PRO A 159 -13.34 55.38 0.11
N ASN A 160 -13.02 54.86 1.29
CA ASN A 160 -13.93 54.13 2.17
C ASN A 160 -14.59 52.88 1.54
N PRO A 161 -13.81 51.86 1.06
CA PRO A 161 -14.39 50.65 0.56
C PRO A 161 -15.11 49.90 1.67
N PRO A 162 -16.12 49.08 1.33
CA PRO A 162 -16.88 48.31 2.32
C PRO A 162 -16.00 47.31 3.06
N TYR A 163 -16.38 46.99 4.29
CA TYR A 163 -15.70 45.95 5.07
C TYR A 163 -15.97 44.58 4.49
N LEU A 164 -14.95 43.69 4.52
CA LEU A 164 -15.10 42.32 4.14
C LEU A 164 -15.87 41.54 5.23
N PHE A 165 -16.93 40.88 4.86
CA PHE A 165 -17.70 40.03 5.77
C PHE A 165 -16.89 38.88 6.32
N ARG A 166 -15.94 38.31 5.53
CA ARG A 166 -15.01 37.29 5.96
C ARG A 166 -13.58 37.75 5.70
N PRO A 167 -12.66 37.55 6.67
CA PRO A 167 -11.28 38.00 6.50
C PRO A 167 -10.60 37.21 5.38
N ILE A 168 -9.65 37.84 4.72
CA ILE A 168 -8.69 37.23 3.81
C ILE A 168 -7.52 36.76 4.68
N LEU A 169 -7.25 35.45 4.71
CA LEU A 169 -6.33 34.84 5.67
C LEU A 169 -4.89 34.84 5.17
N PHE A 170 -4.70 34.58 3.87
CA PHE A 170 -3.37 34.43 3.29
C PHE A 170 -2.79 35.76 2.82
N TRP A 171 -1.46 35.84 2.85
CA TRP A 171 -0.76 37.06 2.38
C TRP A 171 -0.69 37.09 0.84
N HIS A 172 -1.07 38.20 0.24
CA HIS A 172 -1.16 38.39 -1.21
C HIS A 172 -0.27 39.52 -1.73
N GLY A 173 0.88 39.76 -1.15
CA GLY A 173 1.84 40.75 -1.59
C GLY A 173 1.83 42.05 -0.80
N PRO A 174 2.65 43.05 -1.18
CA PRO A 174 2.88 44.27 -0.40
C PRO A 174 1.62 45.09 -0.13
N ALA A 175 0.68 45.14 -1.07
CA ALA A 175 -0.56 45.89 -0.95
C ALA A 175 -1.58 45.22 0.02
N TYR A 176 -1.34 43.99 0.45
CA TYR A 176 -2.27 43.25 1.31
C TYR A 176 -2.47 43.89 2.69
N GLY A 177 -1.47 44.58 3.21
CA GLY A 177 -1.56 45.30 4.49
C GLY A 177 -2.67 46.37 4.53
N TRP A 178 -3.04 46.94 3.38
CA TRP A 178 -4.14 47.87 3.25
C TRP A 178 -5.50 47.17 3.46
N TYR A 179 -5.71 46.01 2.90
CA TYR A 179 -6.92 45.17 3.11
C TYR A 179 -7.01 44.65 4.53
N ARG A 180 -5.89 44.16 5.07
CA ARG A 180 -5.80 43.59 6.42
C ARG A 180 -6.23 44.59 7.50
N ARG A 181 -6.01 45.89 7.33
CA ARG A 181 -6.44 46.91 8.28
C ARG A 181 -7.94 47.15 8.24
N ARG A 182 -8.64 46.84 7.15
CA ARG A 182 -10.04 47.17 6.94
C ARG A 182 -11.04 46.13 7.42
N TRP A 183 -10.66 44.89 7.52
CA TRP A 183 -11.55 43.87 8.06
C TRP A 183 -11.39 43.65 9.58
N ARG A 184 -10.37 44.22 10.20
CA ARG A 184 -10.12 44.03 11.65
C ARG A 184 -11.05 44.83 12.57
N ARG A 185 -11.70 45.87 12.07
CA ARG A 185 -12.65 46.69 12.83
C ARG A 185 -13.86 46.99 11.96
N PRO A 186 -15.04 46.39 12.26
CA PRO A 186 -16.28 46.91 11.71
C PRO A 186 -16.45 48.36 12.12
N PRO A 187 -17.10 49.21 11.31
CA PRO A 187 -17.44 50.55 11.73
C PRO A 187 -18.31 50.50 12.99
N PRO A 188 -18.19 51.46 13.92
CA PRO A 188 -19.13 51.59 15.00
C PRO A 188 -20.56 51.69 14.45
N PRO A 189 -21.56 51.13 15.10
CA PRO A 189 -22.94 51.29 14.68
C PRO A 189 -23.30 52.79 14.70
N PRO A 190 -24.17 53.23 13.78
CA PRO A 190 -24.61 54.64 13.72
C PRO A 190 -25.29 55.09 14.99
#